data_83bf15131461d1e6828c3a8fb05af464
#
_entry.id   83bf15131461d1e6828c3a8fb05af464
#
_cell.length_a   1.000
_cell.length_b   1.000
_cell.length_c   1.000
_cell.angle_alpha   90.00
_cell.angle_beta   90.00
_cell.angle_gamma   90.00
#
_symmetry.space_group_name_H-M   'P 1'
#
loop_
_entity.id
_entity.type
_entity.pdbx_description
1 polymer ?
#
loop_
_entity_poly.entity_id
_entity_poly.type
_entity_poly.pdbx_seq_one_letter_code
_entity_poly.pdbx_strand_id
1 'polypeptide(L)'
;MKHALALLTVSVALAGCADPVSPTRVPITLSGASSNVAPTAQSIFARYVALGTSNSMGVQSAGIFASGQRAAWPAQLAALAGVPFSLPLVQDPGCGPPLLPPLAADAVLVGAFGNDLVTAVMTTCAPLQAGVTLPANNVAISGADVHDALYSTIGTQGTTTRTGTLYSRVLLPGQTQVAAMIAQQPTFVSVELAANDVLPASTGRVSAMTPYTDWERDYDQVLAAVRSTGARGVLVGLPANAANFPSIRRARELFNEWPSLLGLGITVSLNCYLSSNYIFVPGYVLTLLSKTPTTATCADVPGVADYVLTSSDMNVINSRMAQMNAHMQAKATENGYAYFTLDAVYGLPKPGFSVSNLLFSNTPFGSTISLDGVHPSTQGQTLLANAAAQAISATYHVSIPVP
;
A
#
# COMPACT_ATOMS: atom_id res chain seq x y z
N MET A 1 27.87 -31.38 -59.15
CA MET A 1 27.60 -32.85 -59.01
C MET A 1 26.30 -32.95 -58.19
N LYS A 2 25.18 -32.97 -58.77
CA LYS A 2 24.30 -34.00 -59.37
C LYS A 2 24.21 -35.27 -58.48
N HIS A 3 23.02 -35.48 -57.86
CA HIS A 3 22.18 -36.71 -57.84
C HIS A 3 20.99 -36.39 -56.92
N ALA A 4 19.75 -36.22 -57.37
CA ALA A 4 18.73 -37.11 -57.93
C ALA A 4 18.15 -38.08 -56.88
N LEU A 5 16.97 -37.74 -56.39
CA LEU A 5 15.60 -38.24 -56.62
C LEU A 5 15.38 -39.78 -56.43
N ALA A 6 14.53 -40.19 -55.53
CA ALA A 6 13.61 -41.32 -55.71
C ALA A 6 12.37 -41.14 -54.83
N LEU A 7 11.20 -40.91 -55.42
CA LEU A 7 9.87 -41.13 -54.86
C LEU A 7 9.57 -42.65 -54.86
N LEU A 8 8.98 -43.13 -53.79
CA LEU A 8 8.32 -44.44 -53.75
C LEU A 8 6.86 -44.23 -53.34
N THR A 9 5.95 -44.37 -54.30
CA THR A 9 4.50 -44.45 -54.10
C THR A 9 4.12 -45.89 -53.83
N VAL A 10 3.45 -46.15 -52.66
CA VAL A 10 2.80 -47.42 -52.39
C VAL A 10 1.29 -47.19 -52.39
N SER A 11 0.61 -47.75 -53.40
CA SER A 11 -0.85 -47.80 -53.46
C SER A 11 -1.34 -49.09 -52.79
N VAL A 12 -2.19 -48.98 -51.76
CA VAL A 12 -2.89 -50.11 -51.17
C VAL A 12 -4.38 -49.98 -51.53
N ALA A 13 -4.85 -50.96 -52.30
CA ALA A 13 -6.27 -51.13 -52.62
C ALA A 13 -6.98 -51.80 -51.45
N LEU A 14 -8.04 -51.17 -50.95
CA LEU A 14 -8.97 -51.76 -49.97
C LEU A 14 -10.23 -52.20 -50.72
N ALA A 15 -10.46 -53.53 -50.72
CA ALA A 15 -11.72 -54.13 -51.14
C ALA A 15 -12.76 -53.96 -50.04
N GLY A 16 -13.94 -53.49 -50.38
CA GLY A 16 -15.03 -53.31 -49.48
C GLY A 16 -15.79 -54.59 -49.18
N CYS A 17 -16.32 -54.69 -47.97
CA CYS A 17 -17.52 -55.45 -47.63
C CYS A 17 -18.53 -54.51 -47.03
N ALA A 18 -19.67 -54.38 -47.68
CA ALA A 18 -20.80 -53.61 -47.15
C ALA A 18 -21.70 -54.52 -46.32
N ASP A 19 -21.98 -54.09 -45.08
CA ASP A 19 -23.14 -54.57 -44.34
C ASP A 19 -24.00 -53.35 -43.94
N PRO A 20 -25.30 -53.38 -44.21
CA PRO A 20 -26.18 -52.24 -43.93
C PRO A 20 -26.82 -52.42 -42.54
N VAL A 21 -26.19 -51.86 -41.52
CA VAL A 21 -26.88 -51.60 -40.26
C VAL A 21 -26.78 -50.08 -40.00
N SER A 22 -27.86 -49.37 -40.31
CA SER A 22 -28.02 -47.99 -39.94
C SER A 22 -28.05 -47.84 -38.41
N PRO A 23 -27.07 -47.16 -37.77
CA PRO A 23 -27.24 -46.76 -36.41
C PRO A 23 -28.23 -45.59 -36.37
N THR A 24 -29.35 -45.78 -35.70
CA THR A 24 -30.27 -44.72 -35.30
C THR A 24 -29.46 -43.66 -34.56
N ARG A 25 -29.24 -42.50 -35.16
CA ARG A 25 -28.68 -41.33 -34.47
C ARG A 25 -29.70 -40.88 -33.44
N VAL A 26 -29.44 -41.21 -32.17
CA VAL A 26 -30.05 -40.50 -31.05
C VAL A 26 -29.49 -39.08 -31.09
N PRO A 27 -30.33 -38.05 -31.23
CA PRO A 27 -29.82 -36.70 -31.12
C PRO A 27 -29.32 -36.52 -29.70
N ILE A 28 -28.02 -36.45 -29.51
CA ILE A 28 -27.44 -35.94 -28.26
C ILE A 28 -27.78 -34.44 -28.25
N THR A 29 -28.88 -34.09 -27.63
CA THR A 29 -29.14 -32.74 -27.20
C THR A 29 -28.10 -32.43 -26.12
N LEU A 30 -26.98 -31.85 -26.51
CA LEU A 30 -26.13 -31.12 -25.60
C LEU A 30 -26.94 -29.92 -25.08
N SER A 31 -27.78 -30.18 -24.10
CA SER A 31 -28.29 -29.12 -23.22
C SER A 31 -27.12 -28.62 -22.36
N GLY A 32 -26.14 -27.99 -23.02
CA GLY A 32 -25.24 -27.09 -22.39
C GLY A 32 -25.97 -25.80 -22.06
N ALA A 33 -26.92 -25.87 -21.15
CA ALA A 33 -27.29 -24.69 -20.42
C ALA A 33 -26.05 -24.32 -19.60
N SER A 34 -25.17 -23.48 -20.15
CA SER A 34 -24.32 -22.64 -19.36
C SER A 34 -25.25 -21.90 -18.42
N SER A 35 -25.42 -22.43 -17.22
CA SER A 35 -26.02 -21.67 -16.16
C SER A 35 -25.08 -20.46 -15.97
N ASN A 36 -25.46 -19.32 -16.56
CA ASN A 36 -24.86 -18.04 -16.23
C ASN A 36 -25.23 -17.72 -14.77
N VAL A 37 -24.67 -18.47 -13.84
CA VAL A 37 -24.74 -18.11 -12.43
C VAL A 37 -23.89 -16.86 -12.32
N ALA A 38 -24.52 -15.76 -11.94
CA ALA A 38 -23.82 -14.50 -11.69
C ALA A 38 -22.68 -14.79 -10.70
N PRO A 39 -21.50 -14.20 -10.92
CA PRO A 39 -20.38 -14.42 -10.02
C PRO A 39 -20.75 -13.97 -8.60
N THR A 40 -20.38 -14.75 -7.61
CA THR A 40 -20.51 -14.37 -6.20
C THR A 40 -19.21 -13.73 -5.72
N ALA A 41 -19.26 -12.97 -4.61
CA ALA A 41 -18.05 -12.44 -3.99
C ALA A 41 -17.05 -13.57 -3.70
N GLN A 42 -17.49 -14.69 -3.11
CA GLN A 42 -16.64 -15.84 -2.81
C GLN A 42 -15.97 -16.41 -4.06
N SER A 43 -16.67 -16.48 -5.20
CA SER A 43 -16.08 -17.01 -6.43
C SER A 43 -15.00 -16.11 -7.01
N ILE A 44 -15.18 -14.78 -6.92
CA ILE A 44 -14.18 -13.80 -7.39
C ILE A 44 -12.94 -13.84 -6.48
N PHE A 45 -13.14 -13.89 -5.17
CA PHE A 45 -12.09 -13.86 -4.16
C PHE A 45 -11.51 -15.24 -3.80
N ALA A 46 -11.83 -16.31 -4.54
CA ALA A 46 -11.43 -17.69 -4.19
C ALA A 46 -9.92 -17.83 -3.91
N ARG A 47 -9.08 -17.04 -4.59
CA ARG A 47 -7.65 -16.88 -4.33
C ARG A 47 -7.32 -15.39 -4.39
N TYR A 48 -7.65 -14.68 -3.32
CA TYR A 48 -7.35 -13.26 -3.18
C TYR A 48 -5.90 -13.05 -2.73
N VAL A 49 -5.17 -12.17 -3.43
CA VAL A 49 -3.82 -11.73 -3.05
C VAL A 49 -3.78 -10.22 -2.98
N ALA A 50 -3.23 -9.67 -1.90
CA ALA A 50 -2.99 -8.24 -1.76
C ALA A 50 -1.54 -7.92 -2.07
N LEU A 51 -1.32 -7.11 -3.11
CA LEU A 51 -0.06 -6.49 -3.48
C LEU A 51 -0.11 -5.03 -3.05
N GLY A 52 0.84 -4.59 -2.23
CA GLY A 52 0.76 -3.22 -1.71
C GLY A 52 1.90 -2.83 -0.78
N THR A 53 1.65 -1.75 -0.06
CA THR A 53 2.63 -1.11 0.80
C THR A 53 2.24 -1.21 2.28
N SER A 54 2.64 -0.23 3.09
CA SER A 54 2.35 -0.17 4.52
C SER A 54 0.86 -0.16 4.86
N ASN A 55 0.02 0.50 4.05
CA ASN A 55 -1.42 0.52 4.28
C ASN A 55 -2.04 -0.87 4.14
N SER A 56 -1.67 -1.59 3.08
CA SER A 56 -2.12 -2.97 2.84
C SER A 56 -1.50 -3.97 3.80
N MET A 57 -0.30 -3.70 4.32
CA MET A 57 0.35 -4.52 5.34
C MET A 57 -0.28 -4.37 6.72
N GLY A 58 -0.98 -3.24 6.97
CA GLY A 58 -1.61 -2.93 8.24
C GLY A 58 -0.66 -2.26 9.24
N VAL A 59 0.26 -1.45 8.74
CA VAL A 59 1.11 -0.59 9.59
C VAL A 59 0.23 0.39 10.36
N GLN A 60 0.46 0.51 11.65
CA GLN A 60 -0.16 1.50 12.52
C GLN A 60 0.88 2.01 13.51
N SER A 61 0.84 3.31 13.81
CA SER A 61 1.74 3.92 14.78
C SER A 61 3.22 3.60 14.48
N ALA A 62 3.62 3.68 13.23
CA ALA A 62 4.94 3.35 12.69
C ALA A 62 5.39 1.89 12.88
N GLY A 63 4.56 1.01 13.43
CA GLY A 63 4.88 -0.39 13.72
C GLY A 63 4.15 -1.40 12.84
N ILE A 64 4.73 -2.60 12.72
CA ILE A 64 4.12 -3.77 12.08
C ILE A 64 3.96 -4.82 13.16
N PHE A 65 2.76 -5.11 13.56
CA PHE A 65 2.44 -6.02 14.66
C PHE A 65 1.16 -6.81 14.34
N ALA A 66 1.00 -7.98 14.96
CA ALA A 66 -0.01 -8.95 14.55
C ALA A 66 -1.45 -8.39 14.55
N SER A 67 -1.84 -7.58 15.54
CA SER A 67 -3.20 -7.01 15.57
C SER A 67 -3.41 -5.95 14.49
N GLY A 68 -2.38 -5.13 14.18
CA GLY A 68 -2.40 -4.21 13.03
C GLY A 68 -2.52 -4.95 11.70
N GLN A 69 -1.74 -6.01 11.52
CA GLN A 69 -1.82 -6.84 10.32
C GLN A 69 -3.21 -7.49 10.13
N ARG A 70 -3.84 -7.95 11.23
CA ARG A 70 -5.21 -8.48 11.19
C ARG A 70 -6.27 -7.41 10.90
N ALA A 71 -6.00 -6.17 11.30
CA ALA A 71 -6.87 -5.02 11.04
C ALA A 71 -6.65 -4.40 9.65
N ALA A 72 -5.66 -4.85 8.88
CA ALA A 72 -5.37 -4.34 7.55
C ALA A 72 -6.60 -4.43 6.62
N TRP A 73 -6.83 -3.40 5.81
CA TRP A 73 -8.00 -3.33 4.94
C TRP A 73 -8.16 -4.54 4.00
N PRO A 74 -7.08 -5.17 3.45
CA PRO A 74 -7.26 -6.37 2.63
C PRO A 74 -7.77 -7.56 3.43
N ALA A 75 -7.35 -7.70 4.69
CA ALA A 75 -7.85 -8.76 5.58
C ALA A 75 -9.32 -8.55 5.94
N GLN A 76 -9.72 -7.30 6.20
CA GLN A 76 -11.12 -6.95 6.44
C GLN A 76 -11.97 -7.15 5.19
N LEU A 77 -11.48 -6.75 4.00
CA LEU A 77 -12.16 -6.99 2.73
C LEU A 77 -12.41 -8.48 2.48
N ALA A 78 -11.40 -9.32 2.73
CA ALA A 78 -11.54 -10.77 2.63
C ALA A 78 -12.61 -11.32 3.58
N ALA A 79 -12.63 -10.81 4.82
CA ALA A 79 -13.66 -11.17 5.81
C ALA A 79 -15.06 -10.74 5.37
N LEU A 80 -15.22 -9.54 4.81
CA LEU A 80 -16.49 -9.07 4.22
C LEU A 80 -16.92 -9.93 3.03
N ALA A 81 -15.98 -10.39 2.22
CA ALA A 81 -16.25 -11.31 1.11
C ALA A 81 -16.48 -12.77 1.55
N GLY A 82 -16.27 -13.09 2.83
CA GLY A 82 -16.46 -14.44 3.38
C GLY A 82 -15.42 -15.46 2.89
N VAL A 83 -14.18 -15.04 2.67
CA VAL A 83 -13.10 -15.91 2.18
C VAL A 83 -11.90 -15.96 3.14
N PRO A 84 -11.14 -17.08 3.17
CA PRO A 84 -9.91 -17.16 3.93
C PRO A 84 -8.84 -16.24 3.32
N PHE A 85 -8.03 -15.62 4.20
CA PHE A 85 -6.95 -14.74 3.81
C PHE A 85 -5.78 -14.86 4.78
N SER A 86 -4.68 -15.44 4.35
CA SER A 86 -3.51 -15.64 5.19
C SER A 86 -2.66 -14.36 5.27
N LEU A 87 -2.07 -14.15 6.45
CA LEU A 87 -1.26 -12.98 6.77
C LEU A 87 0.15 -13.40 7.20
N PRO A 88 1.19 -12.65 6.86
CA PRO A 88 2.54 -12.87 7.34
C PRO A 88 2.70 -12.30 8.77
N LEU A 89 1.98 -12.88 9.73
CA LEU A 89 1.90 -12.37 11.10
C LEU A 89 3.26 -12.46 11.80
N VAL A 90 3.71 -11.34 12.32
CA VAL A 90 4.93 -11.26 13.14
C VAL A 90 4.63 -11.49 14.61
N GLN A 91 5.63 -11.95 15.38
CA GLN A 91 5.57 -12.04 16.83
C GLN A 91 5.68 -10.65 17.47
N ASP A 92 5.34 -10.54 18.74
CA ASP A 92 5.61 -9.33 19.54
C ASP A 92 7.13 -9.13 19.72
N PRO A 93 7.61 -7.90 19.79
CA PRO A 93 6.86 -6.63 19.75
C PRO A 93 6.53 -6.13 18.35
N GLY A 94 6.85 -6.86 17.30
CA GLY A 94 6.59 -6.49 15.91
C GLY A 94 7.85 -6.24 15.10
N CYS A 95 7.67 -5.87 13.85
CA CYS A 95 8.74 -5.44 12.96
C CYS A 95 8.78 -3.90 12.94
N GLY A 96 9.57 -3.31 13.84
CA GLY A 96 9.36 -1.98 14.41
C GLY A 96 8.17 -2.02 15.38
N PRO A 97 8.42 -1.98 16.70
CA PRO A 97 7.33 -1.89 17.69
C PRO A 97 6.49 -0.63 17.43
N PRO A 98 5.17 -0.67 17.63
CA PRO A 98 4.35 0.51 17.42
C PRO A 98 4.67 1.58 18.46
N LEU A 99 4.50 2.84 18.05
CA LEU A 99 4.46 3.96 18.99
C LEU A 99 3.29 3.78 19.97
N LEU A 100 3.53 4.11 21.22
CA LEU A 100 2.54 3.99 22.29
C LEU A 100 2.14 5.37 22.82
N PRO A 101 0.86 5.59 23.13
CA PRO A 101 0.44 6.84 23.76
C PRO A 101 0.72 6.83 25.28
N PRO A 102 1.03 7.98 25.90
CA PRO A 102 1.28 9.26 25.23
C PRO A 102 2.67 9.32 24.59
N LEU A 103 2.78 9.95 23.43
CA LEU A 103 4.05 10.05 22.70
C LEU A 103 5.17 10.69 23.53
N ALA A 104 4.82 11.60 24.45
CA ALA A 104 5.79 12.23 25.36
C ALA A 104 6.48 11.24 26.34
N ALA A 105 5.88 10.07 26.57
CA ALA A 105 6.42 9.04 27.45
C ALA A 105 6.83 7.76 26.69
N ASP A 106 6.67 7.75 25.36
CA ASP A 106 7.02 6.59 24.54
C ASP A 106 8.52 6.31 24.61
N ALA A 107 8.90 5.14 25.10
CA ALA A 107 10.29 4.75 25.28
C ALA A 107 11.07 4.67 23.94
N VAL A 108 10.38 4.37 22.85
CA VAL A 108 10.95 4.34 21.50
C VAL A 108 11.28 5.76 21.04
N LEU A 109 10.37 6.72 21.28
CA LEU A 109 10.62 8.12 20.97
C LEU A 109 11.68 8.72 21.88
N VAL A 110 11.57 8.51 23.19
CA VAL A 110 12.54 9.04 24.18
C VAL A 110 13.93 8.45 23.93
N GLY A 111 14.04 7.16 23.61
CA GLY A 111 15.31 6.53 23.22
C GLY A 111 15.85 7.02 21.89
N ALA A 112 15.00 7.54 21.01
CA ALA A 112 15.37 8.07 19.69
C ALA A 112 15.80 9.54 19.71
N PHE A 113 15.57 10.29 20.80
CA PHE A 113 15.98 11.69 20.95
C PHE A 113 17.49 11.96 20.91
N GLY A 114 18.30 11.03 20.54
CA GLY A 114 19.73 11.21 20.26
C GLY A 114 20.16 10.62 18.93
N ASN A 115 19.27 9.92 18.24
CA ASN A 115 19.48 9.31 16.94
C ASN A 115 18.28 9.58 16.05
N ASP A 116 18.49 9.55 14.75
CA ASP A 116 17.41 9.68 13.78
C ASP A 116 16.22 8.76 14.17
N LEU A 117 15.05 9.34 14.45
CA LEU A 117 13.84 8.65 14.93
C LEU A 117 13.49 7.45 14.02
N VAL A 118 13.68 7.64 12.72
CA VAL A 118 13.48 6.61 11.71
C VAL A 118 14.41 5.42 11.95
N THR A 119 15.65 5.65 12.37
CA THR A 119 16.66 4.60 12.56
C THR A 119 16.40 3.77 13.82
N ALA A 120 15.99 4.36 14.92
CA ALA A 120 15.78 3.64 16.19
C ALA A 120 14.55 2.70 16.13
N VAL A 121 13.46 3.13 15.46
CA VAL A 121 12.26 2.31 15.23
C VAL A 121 12.54 1.22 14.19
N MET A 122 13.57 1.38 13.36
CA MET A 122 13.84 0.58 12.17
C MET A 122 14.81 -0.60 12.39
N THR A 123 15.32 -0.83 13.61
CA THR A 123 16.41 -1.81 13.83
C THR A 123 15.92 -3.21 14.21
N THR A 124 14.70 -3.37 14.71
CA THR A 124 14.20 -4.67 15.17
C THR A 124 13.02 -5.15 14.31
N CYS A 125 13.06 -6.41 13.91
CA CYS A 125 11.98 -7.07 13.20
C CYS A 125 11.79 -8.48 13.77
N ALA A 126 10.72 -8.68 14.53
CA ALA A 126 10.40 -9.95 15.14
C ALA A 126 10.22 -11.06 14.09
N PRO A 127 10.45 -12.34 14.44
CA PRO A 127 10.17 -13.45 13.56
C PRO A 127 8.67 -13.61 13.29
N LEU A 128 8.34 -14.43 12.29
CA LEU A 128 6.96 -14.82 12.02
C LEU A 128 6.40 -15.65 13.19
N GLN A 129 5.08 -15.55 13.40
CA GLN A 129 4.38 -16.42 14.35
C GLN A 129 4.47 -17.88 13.91
N ALA A 130 4.42 -18.81 14.88
CA ALA A 130 4.36 -20.24 14.60
C ALA A 130 3.15 -20.57 13.72
N GLY A 131 3.36 -21.41 12.70
CA GLY A 131 2.31 -21.84 11.77
C GLY A 131 2.07 -20.88 10.59
N VAL A 132 2.71 -19.73 10.52
CA VAL A 132 2.67 -18.87 9.32
C VAL A 132 3.43 -19.53 8.19
N THR A 133 2.77 -19.65 7.03
CA THR A 133 3.35 -20.18 5.79
C THR A 133 3.49 -19.07 4.76
N LEU A 134 4.64 -19.01 4.08
CA LEU A 134 4.89 -18.08 2.99
C LEU A 134 4.82 -18.79 1.62
N PRO A 135 4.42 -18.09 0.55
CA PRO A 135 3.87 -16.74 0.60
C PRO A 135 2.48 -16.72 1.24
N ALA A 136 2.20 -15.73 2.07
CA ALA A 136 0.85 -15.46 2.55
C ALA A 136 0.02 -14.75 1.47
N ASN A 137 -1.30 -14.69 1.62
CA ASN A 137 -2.17 -13.96 0.68
C ASN A 137 -1.87 -12.45 0.69
N ASN A 138 -1.44 -11.90 1.83
CA ASN A 138 -0.96 -10.53 1.89
C ASN A 138 0.55 -10.50 1.63
N VAL A 139 0.95 -10.06 0.44
CA VAL A 139 2.35 -9.87 0.05
C VAL A 139 2.77 -8.40 0.10
N ALA A 140 1.99 -7.54 0.75
CA ALA A 140 2.32 -6.14 0.94
C ALA A 140 3.56 -5.95 1.82
N ILE A 141 4.42 -4.99 1.46
CA ILE A 141 5.65 -4.68 2.20
C ILE A 141 5.70 -3.18 2.50
N SER A 142 5.80 -2.84 3.78
CA SER A 142 5.94 -1.46 4.23
C SER A 142 7.21 -0.83 3.67
N GLY A 143 7.08 0.36 3.09
CA GLY A 143 8.18 1.12 2.51
C GLY A 143 8.50 0.77 1.05
N ALA A 144 7.96 -0.31 0.51
CA ALA A 144 8.14 -0.65 -0.89
C ALA A 144 7.47 0.40 -1.80
N ASP A 145 8.20 0.88 -2.79
CA ASP A 145 7.66 1.64 -3.92
C ASP A 145 7.28 0.71 -5.07
N VAL A 146 6.87 1.27 -6.20
CA VAL A 146 6.46 0.45 -7.35
C VAL A 146 7.63 -0.34 -7.96
N HIS A 147 8.83 0.24 -7.95
CA HIS A 147 10.06 -0.41 -8.42
C HIS A 147 10.44 -1.59 -7.52
N ASP A 148 10.35 -1.41 -6.21
CA ASP A 148 10.61 -2.46 -5.23
C ASP A 148 9.69 -3.68 -5.44
N ALA A 149 8.42 -3.45 -5.73
CA ALA A 149 7.47 -4.54 -5.96
C ALA A 149 7.88 -5.46 -7.12
N LEU A 150 8.58 -4.93 -8.12
CA LEU A 150 9.05 -5.66 -9.31
C LEU A 150 10.43 -6.29 -9.11
N TYR A 151 11.34 -5.60 -8.44
CA TYR A 151 12.77 -5.91 -8.52
C TYR A 151 13.43 -6.21 -7.18
N SER A 152 12.83 -5.76 -6.06
CA SER A 152 13.43 -5.96 -4.76
C SER A 152 13.13 -7.35 -4.18
N THR A 153 14.18 -7.98 -3.66
CA THR A 153 14.15 -9.29 -3.03
C THR A 153 14.78 -9.21 -1.63
N ILE A 154 14.71 -10.28 -0.85
CA ILE A 154 15.38 -10.37 0.45
C ILE A 154 16.85 -9.95 0.36
N GLY A 155 17.57 -10.37 -0.69
CA GLY A 155 19.01 -10.09 -0.84
C GLY A 155 19.32 -8.66 -1.27
N THR A 156 18.50 -8.04 -2.10
CA THR A 156 18.75 -6.69 -2.65
C THR A 156 18.49 -5.59 -1.63
N GLN A 157 17.60 -5.82 -0.66
CA GLN A 157 17.26 -4.84 0.39
C GLN A 157 18.18 -4.95 1.63
N GLY A 158 19.17 -5.82 1.60
CA GLY A 158 20.02 -6.12 2.74
C GLY A 158 19.35 -7.05 3.75
N THR A 159 20.08 -7.45 4.78
CA THR A 159 19.60 -8.41 5.80
C THR A 159 19.66 -7.86 7.22
N THR A 160 20.33 -6.72 7.43
CA THR A 160 20.61 -6.16 8.76
C THR A 160 19.74 -4.97 9.14
N THR A 161 19.07 -4.34 8.18
CA THR A 161 18.14 -3.25 8.42
C THR A 161 16.73 -3.80 8.59
N ARG A 162 15.82 -3.04 9.25
CA ARG A 162 14.39 -3.40 9.34
C ARG A 162 13.81 -3.74 7.97
N THR A 163 14.06 -2.91 6.95
CA THR A 163 13.55 -3.10 5.60
C THR A 163 13.99 -4.43 5.04
N GLY A 164 15.30 -4.73 5.03
CA GLY A 164 15.78 -6.01 4.51
C GLY A 164 15.28 -7.22 5.29
N THR A 165 15.19 -7.12 6.61
CA THR A 165 14.60 -8.18 7.43
C THR A 165 13.11 -8.36 7.15
N LEU A 166 12.36 -7.26 6.93
CA LEU A 166 10.94 -7.28 6.64
C LEU A 166 10.63 -8.07 5.36
N TYR A 167 11.44 -7.94 4.32
CA TYR A 167 11.29 -8.73 3.10
C TYR A 167 11.29 -10.24 3.39
N SER A 168 12.13 -10.70 4.32
CA SER A 168 12.16 -12.11 4.74
C SER A 168 10.95 -12.57 5.56
N ARG A 169 10.11 -11.62 6.02
CA ARG A 169 8.84 -11.92 6.70
C ARG A 169 7.67 -12.05 5.74
N VAL A 170 7.84 -11.66 4.48
CA VAL A 170 6.77 -11.66 3.48
C VAL A 170 7.10 -12.58 2.30
N LEU A 171 8.35 -12.60 1.86
CA LEU A 171 8.78 -13.26 0.63
C LEU A 171 9.62 -14.50 0.91
N LEU A 172 9.60 -15.44 -0.03
CA LEU A 172 10.58 -16.52 -0.10
C LEU A 172 11.89 -16.02 -0.75
N PRO A 173 13.04 -16.68 -0.49
CA PRO A 173 14.30 -16.30 -1.12
C PRO A 173 14.20 -16.19 -2.65
N GLY A 174 14.70 -15.09 -3.19
CA GLY A 174 14.70 -14.81 -4.63
C GLY A 174 13.36 -14.35 -5.22
N GLN A 175 12.32 -14.25 -4.42
CA GLN A 175 11.03 -13.69 -4.89
C GLN A 175 10.96 -12.18 -4.70
N THR A 176 10.30 -11.51 -5.64
CA THR A 176 9.75 -10.15 -5.49
C THR A 176 8.29 -10.22 -5.05
N GLN A 177 7.69 -9.10 -4.67
CA GLN A 177 6.25 -9.06 -4.34
C GLN A 177 5.40 -9.56 -5.52
N VAL A 178 5.70 -9.09 -6.73
CA VAL A 178 4.99 -9.50 -7.95
C VAL A 178 5.17 -11.00 -8.22
N ALA A 179 6.37 -11.54 -8.06
CA ALA A 179 6.61 -12.99 -8.23
C ALA A 179 5.84 -13.82 -7.18
N ALA A 180 5.78 -13.34 -5.93
CA ALA A 180 5.02 -14.00 -4.86
C ALA A 180 3.50 -13.95 -5.12
N MET A 181 2.99 -12.87 -5.72
CA MET A 181 1.60 -12.76 -6.16
C MET A 181 1.29 -13.76 -7.28
N ILE A 182 2.09 -13.78 -8.34
CA ILE A 182 1.90 -14.68 -9.49
C ILE A 182 1.92 -16.14 -9.06
N ALA A 183 2.86 -16.53 -8.18
CA ALA A 183 3.02 -17.91 -7.70
C ALA A 183 1.76 -18.46 -7.01
N GLN A 184 0.89 -17.60 -6.49
CA GLN A 184 -0.37 -17.98 -5.85
C GLN A 184 -1.53 -18.16 -6.84
N GLN A 185 -1.32 -17.90 -8.13
CA GLN A 185 -2.35 -18.02 -9.17
C GLN A 185 -3.66 -17.31 -8.76
N PRO A 186 -3.64 -16.02 -8.46
CA PRO A 186 -4.78 -15.31 -7.89
C PRO A 186 -5.99 -15.32 -8.82
N THR A 187 -7.19 -15.25 -8.24
CA THR A 187 -8.43 -14.95 -8.95
C THR A 187 -8.83 -13.49 -8.75
N PHE A 188 -8.29 -12.86 -7.70
CA PHE A 188 -8.47 -11.44 -7.40
C PHE A 188 -7.19 -10.85 -6.83
N VAL A 189 -6.81 -9.65 -7.27
CA VAL A 189 -5.65 -8.92 -6.76
C VAL A 189 -6.06 -7.50 -6.38
N SER A 190 -5.70 -7.06 -5.18
CA SER A 190 -5.69 -5.63 -4.86
C SER A 190 -4.29 -5.07 -5.06
N VAL A 191 -4.19 -3.89 -5.71
CA VAL A 191 -2.93 -3.20 -5.96
C VAL A 191 -2.97 -1.83 -5.29
N GLU A 192 -2.19 -1.67 -4.21
CA GLU A 192 -2.00 -0.42 -3.47
C GLU A 192 -0.52 -0.07 -3.52
N LEU A 193 -0.08 0.51 -4.64
CA LEU A 193 1.30 0.94 -4.91
C LEU A 193 1.24 2.37 -5.46
N ALA A 194 2.00 3.26 -4.92
CA ALA A 194 2.27 4.65 -5.33
C ALA A 194 2.56 5.56 -4.14
N ALA A 195 2.09 5.22 -2.93
CA ALA A 195 2.25 6.10 -1.77
C ALA A 195 3.72 6.37 -1.45
N ASN A 196 4.57 5.34 -1.49
CA ASN A 196 6.01 5.46 -1.20
C ASN A 196 6.80 6.15 -2.32
N ASP A 197 6.23 6.26 -3.51
CA ASP A 197 6.80 7.03 -4.62
C ASP A 197 6.67 8.54 -4.41
N VAL A 198 5.73 8.97 -3.56
CA VAL A 198 5.44 10.39 -3.27
C VAL A 198 5.82 10.77 -1.84
N LEU A 199 5.65 9.87 -0.87
CA LEU A 199 5.84 10.13 0.56
C LEU A 199 7.21 10.74 0.94
N PRO A 200 8.34 10.41 0.28
CA PRO A 200 9.64 11.02 0.58
C PRO A 200 9.64 12.55 0.47
N ALA A 201 8.74 13.14 -0.34
CA ALA A 201 8.58 14.59 -0.42
C ALA A 201 8.14 15.23 0.90
N SER A 202 7.50 14.49 1.81
CA SER A 202 7.04 15.00 3.11
C SER A 202 8.19 15.51 4.00
N THR A 203 9.43 15.15 3.68
CA THR A 203 10.62 15.67 4.34
C THR A 203 11.00 17.11 3.94
N GLY A 204 10.28 17.74 3.00
CA GLY A 204 10.64 19.01 2.38
C GLY A 204 11.37 18.87 1.04
N ARG A 205 11.75 17.67 0.63
CA ARG A 205 12.50 17.42 -0.60
C ARG A 205 11.62 16.79 -1.68
N VAL A 206 10.94 17.63 -2.47
CA VAL A 206 10.07 17.13 -3.56
C VAL A 206 10.84 16.37 -4.65
N SER A 207 12.14 16.63 -4.80
CA SER A 207 13.02 15.87 -5.70
C SER A 207 13.25 14.41 -5.27
N ALA A 208 12.86 14.06 -4.04
CA ALA A 208 12.94 12.68 -3.56
C ALA A 208 11.76 11.80 -4.03
N MET A 209 10.74 12.37 -4.70
CA MET A 209 9.69 11.58 -5.34
C MET A 209 10.24 10.81 -6.53
N THR A 210 9.73 9.61 -6.74
CA THR A 210 10.01 8.84 -7.97
C THR A 210 9.60 9.66 -9.20
N PRO A 211 10.47 9.77 -10.24
CA PRO A 211 10.09 10.40 -11.49
C PRO A 211 8.84 9.76 -12.08
N TYR A 212 7.90 10.58 -12.59
CA TYR A 212 6.62 10.04 -13.08
C TYR A 212 6.79 8.98 -14.17
N THR A 213 7.71 9.19 -15.10
CA THR A 213 7.98 8.24 -16.21
C THR A 213 8.52 6.89 -15.73
N ASP A 214 9.31 6.88 -14.65
CA ASP A 214 9.81 5.65 -14.05
C ASP A 214 8.70 4.92 -13.30
N TRP A 215 7.91 5.66 -12.50
CA TRP A 215 6.74 5.12 -11.85
C TRP A 215 5.72 4.54 -12.84
N GLU A 216 5.38 5.27 -13.90
CA GLU A 216 4.41 4.85 -14.92
C GLU A 216 4.86 3.56 -15.59
N ARG A 217 6.14 3.51 -16.02
CA ARG A 217 6.73 2.31 -16.64
C ARG A 217 6.62 1.09 -15.70
N ASP A 218 7.01 1.25 -14.45
CA ASP A 218 7.05 0.15 -13.49
C ASP A 218 5.63 -0.23 -13.04
N TYR A 219 4.73 0.73 -12.87
CA TYR A 219 3.32 0.45 -12.56
C TYR A 219 2.63 -0.33 -13.68
N ASP A 220 2.88 0.02 -14.94
CA ASP A 220 2.36 -0.71 -16.09
C ASP A 220 2.89 -2.15 -16.17
N GLN A 221 4.13 -2.40 -15.76
CA GLN A 221 4.69 -3.76 -15.64
C GLN A 221 4.00 -4.55 -14.52
N VAL A 222 3.75 -3.94 -13.35
CA VAL A 222 2.96 -4.57 -12.29
C VAL A 222 1.59 -4.98 -12.81
N LEU A 223 0.88 -4.08 -13.50
CA LEU A 223 -0.45 -4.38 -14.05
C LEU A 223 -0.40 -5.45 -15.14
N ALA A 224 0.64 -5.46 -15.98
CA ALA A 224 0.84 -6.52 -16.96
C ALA A 224 1.00 -7.90 -16.28
N ALA A 225 1.74 -7.94 -15.17
CA ALA A 225 1.89 -9.14 -14.36
C ALA A 225 0.56 -9.59 -13.73
N VAL A 226 -0.25 -8.67 -13.20
CA VAL A 226 -1.60 -9.00 -12.69
C VAL A 226 -2.47 -9.55 -13.82
N ARG A 227 -2.52 -8.90 -14.98
CA ARG A 227 -3.28 -9.37 -16.15
C ARG A 227 -2.87 -10.76 -16.60
N SER A 228 -1.58 -11.07 -16.56
CA SER A 228 -1.07 -12.38 -16.99
C SER A 228 -1.65 -13.55 -16.18
N THR A 229 -2.13 -13.29 -14.96
CA THR A 229 -2.78 -14.31 -14.12
C THR A 229 -4.24 -14.54 -14.47
N GLY A 230 -4.88 -13.66 -15.25
CA GLY A 230 -6.32 -13.65 -15.51
C GLY A 230 -7.16 -13.18 -14.31
N ALA A 231 -6.55 -12.68 -13.26
CA ALA A 231 -7.25 -12.20 -12.07
C ALA A 231 -8.07 -10.94 -12.34
N ARG A 232 -9.20 -10.80 -11.66
CA ARG A 232 -9.87 -9.52 -11.46
C ARG A 232 -9.07 -8.68 -10.48
N GLY A 233 -9.34 -7.37 -10.42
CA GLY A 233 -8.55 -6.51 -9.54
C GLY A 233 -9.27 -5.29 -9.02
N VAL A 234 -8.67 -4.68 -8.00
CA VAL A 234 -8.96 -3.33 -7.55
C VAL A 234 -7.67 -2.53 -7.44
N LEU A 235 -7.66 -1.34 -8.02
CA LEU A 235 -6.55 -0.41 -7.94
C LEU A 235 -6.87 0.67 -6.91
N VAL A 236 -5.88 1.03 -6.11
CA VAL A 236 -6.02 2.02 -5.03
C VAL A 236 -5.23 3.26 -5.36
N GLY A 237 -5.95 4.37 -5.59
CA GLY A 237 -5.35 5.67 -5.87
C GLY A 237 -4.93 6.40 -4.59
N LEU A 238 -4.09 7.42 -4.79
CA LEU A 238 -3.62 8.35 -3.76
C LEU A 238 -4.74 9.30 -3.32
N PRO A 239 -4.60 9.98 -2.16
CA PRO A 239 -5.50 11.07 -1.81
C PRO A 239 -5.47 12.19 -2.86
N ALA A 240 -6.57 12.91 -2.99
CA ALA A 240 -6.69 14.01 -3.96
C ALA A 240 -5.76 15.20 -3.63
N ASN A 241 -5.39 15.38 -2.36
CA ASN A 241 -4.58 16.50 -1.91
C ASN A 241 -3.70 16.11 -0.72
N ALA A 242 -2.40 16.35 -0.81
CA ALA A 242 -1.45 16.08 0.26
C ALA A 242 -1.77 16.90 1.54
N ALA A 243 -2.36 18.09 1.41
CA ALA A 243 -2.78 18.85 2.58
C ALA A 243 -3.92 18.19 3.37
N ASN A 244 -4.55 17.13 2.87
CA ASN A 244 -5.56 16.36 3.59
C ASN A 244 -4.96 15.46 4.68
N PHE A 245 -3.68 15.10 4.57
CA PHE A 245 -3.02 14.34 5.63
C PHE A 245 -3.08 15.11 6.97
N PRO A 246 -3.56 14.49 8.06
CA PRO A 246 -3.66 15.15 9.36
C PRO A 246 -2.30 15.61 9.92
N SER A 247 -1.22 14.99 9.49
CA SER A 247 0.16 15.36 9.84
C SER A 247 0.71 16.55 9.06
N ILE A 248 0.08 16.97 7.95
CA ILE A 248 0.50 18.14 7.19
C ILE A 248 -0.32 19.35 7.66
N ARG A 249 0.35 20.36 8.22
CA ARG A 249 -0.25 21.54 8.86
C ARG A 249 0.31 22.82 8.29
N ARG A 250 -0.47 23.90 8.34
CA ARG A 250 0.04 25.22 8.03
C ARG A 250 1.09 25.66 9.07
N ALA A 251 2.15 26.31 8.62
CA ALA A 251 3.16 26.90 9.50
C ALA A 251 2.53 27.78 10.60
N ARG A 252 1.46 28.53 10.26
CA ARG A 252 0.72 29.36 11.19
C ARG A 252 0.05 28.57 12.31
N GLU A 253 -0.37 27.34 12.08
CA GLU A 253 -0.93 26.46 13.13
C GLU A 253 0.15 26.15 14.18
N LEU A 254 1.38 25.89 13.74
CA LEU A 254 2.52 25.73 14.66
C LEU A 254 2.81 27.00 15.44
N PHE A 255 2.77 28.18 14.79
CA PHE A 255 2.96 29.44 15.46
C PHE A 255 1.93 29.67 16.57
N ASN A 256 0.68 29.31 16.35
CA ASN A 256 -0.39 29.44 17.35
C ASN A 256 -0.13 28.58 18.61
N GLU A 257 0.70 27.55 18.51
CA GLU A 257 1.11 26.66 19.58
C GLU A 257 2.39 27.13 20.32
N TRP A 258 2.88 28.37 20.03
CA TRP A 258 4.13 28.88 20.62
C TRP A 258 4.16 28.80 22.17
N PRO A 259 3.07 29.01 22.92
CA PRO A 259 3.14 28.90 24.39
C PRO A 259 3.45 27.48 24.84
N SER A 260 2.83 26.47 24.20
CA SER A 260 3.08 25.06 24.48
C SER A 260 4.51 24.65 24.10
N LEU A 261 4.99 25.11 22.96
CA LEU A 261 6.36 24.87 22.49
C LEU A 261 7.41 25.52 23.38
N LEU A 262 7.16 26.75 23.86
CA LEU A 262 8.05 27.45 24.76
C LEU A 262 8.23 26.67 26.08
N GLY A 263 7.14 26.08 26.60
CA GLY A 263 7.19 25.20 27.77
C GLY A 263 8.06 23.95 27.58
N LEU A 264 8.34 23.58 26.33
CA LEU A 264 9.22 22.47 25.94
C LEU A 264 10.65 22.93 25.57
N GLY A 265 10.97 24.22 25.79
CA GLY A 265 12.28 24.78 25.42
C GLY A 265 12.42 25.15 23.94
N ILE A 266 11.32 25.25 23.20
CA ILE A 266 11.29 25.58 21.78
C ILE A 266 10.71 26.99 21.60
N THR A 267 11.49 27.94 21.14
CA THR A 267 11.00 29.23 20.67
C THR A 267 10.46 29.13 19.25
N VAL A 268 9.49 29.94 18.87
CA VAL A 268 8.92 29.94 17.51
C VAL A 268 9.21 31.26 16.82
N SER A 269 9.86 31.18 15.67
CA SER A 269 10.19 32.35 14.85
C SER A 269 8.91 33.01 14.29
N LEU A 270 8.91 34.34 14.21
CA LEU A 270 7.82 35.11 13.62
C LEU A 270 7.57 34.73 12.14
N ASN A 271 8.56 34.15 11.45
CA ASN A 271 8.38 33.70 10.08
C ASN A 271 7.31 32.61 9.97
N CYS A 272 7.05 31.83 11.01
CA CYS A 272 5.98 30.83 11.03
C CYS A 272 4.59 31.49 10.96
N TYR A 273 4.41 32.63 11.59
CA TYR A 273 3.15 33.40 11.54
C TYR A 273 2.85 33.94 10.15
N LEU A 274 3.89 34.43 9.45
CA LEU A 274 3.78 35.10 8.15
C LEU A 274 3.88 34.11 6.97
N SER A 275 4.28 32.88 7.22
CA SER A 275 4.52 31.88 6.17
C SER A 275 3.23 31.28 5.61
N SER A 276 3.21 31.06 4.30
CA SER A 276 2.21 30.23 3.62
C SER A 276 2.61 28.76 3.57
N ASN A 277 3.78 28.39 4.10
CA ASN A 277 4.32 27.03 4.07
C ASN A 277 3.49 26.05 4.91
N TYR A 278 3.71 24.80 4.66
CA TYR A 278 3.19 23.68 5.43
C TYR A 278 4.34 22.96 6.15
N ILE A 279 3.99 22.18 7.13
CA ILE A 279 4.94 21.43 7.96
C ILE A 279 4.41 20.00 8.07
N PHE A 280 5.30 19.03 7.90
CA PHE A 280 5.03 17.65 8.29
C PHE A 280 5.32 17.53 9.80
N VAL A 281 4.27 17.66 10.61
CA VAL A 281 4.36 17.87 12.05
C VAL A 281 5.11 16.77 12.81
N PRO A 282 4.88 15.46 12.60
CA PRO A 282 5.58 14.45 13.37
C PRO A 282 7.10 14.58 13.26
N GLY A 283 7.62 14.60 12.02
CA GLY A 283 9.05 14.74 11.78
C GLY A 283 9.61 16.06 12.30
N TYR A 284 8.88 17.15 12.06
CA TYR A 284 9.32 18.49 12.45
C TYR A 284 9.41 18.68 13.97
N VAL A 285 8.30 18.40 14.71
CA VAL A 285 8.26 18.61 16.17
C VAL A 285 9.24 17.68 16.88
N LEU A 286 9.33 16.45 16.47
CA LEU A 286 10.29 15.49 17.06
C LEU A 286 11.75 15.91 16.82
N THR A 287 12.05 16.45 15.63
CA THR A 287 13.38 16.99 15.33
C THR A 287 13.69 18.22 16.22
N LEU A 288 12.71 19.08 16.50
CA LEU A 288 12.91 20.19 17.42
C LEU A 288 13.14 19.72 18.86
N LEU A 289 12.34 18.77 19.34
CA LEU A 289 12.46 18.21 20.68
C LEU A 289 13.84 17.56 20.93
N SER A 290 14.43 16.95 19.91
CA SER A 290 15.76 16.35 20.00
C SER A 290 16.90 17.38 20.12
N LYS A 291 16.63 18.67 19.88
CA LYS A 291 17.60 19.77 19.83
C LYS A 291 17.35 20.87 20.85
N THR A 292 16.52 20.63 21.88
CA THR A 292 16.17 21.67 22.87
C THR A 292 17.37 22.08 23.73
N PRO A 293 17.55 23.39 24.05
CA PRO A 293 16.74 24.52 23.58
C PRO A 293 17.00 24.86 22.09
N THR A 294 15.94 25.17 21.35
CA THR A 294 16.03 25.46 19.92
C THR A 294 14.98 26.47 19.47
N THR A 295 15.08 26.92 18.22
CA THR A 295 14.10 27.81 17.58
C THR A 295 13.49 27.12 16.38
N ALA A 296 12.15 26.98 16.40
CA ALA A 296 11.38 26.53 15.24
C ALA A 296 11.37 27.62 14.17
N THR A 297 11.73 27.28 12.95
CA THR A 297 11.67 28.15 11.78
C THR A 297 10.86 27.49 10.68
N CYS A 298 9.95 28.23 10.07
CA CYS A 298 9.11 27.72 8.98
C CYS A 298 9.59 28.21 7.59
N ALA A 299 10.86 28.62 7.52
CA ALA A 299 11.54 28.84 6.25
C ALA A 299 12.02 27.49 5.72
N ASP A 300 11.74 27.23 4.45
CA ASP A 300 12.27 26.10 3.71
C ASP A 300 13.77 26.27 3.46
N VAL A 301 14.53 25.20 3.59
CA VAL A 301 15.94 25.14 3.18
C VAL A 301 16.05 24.17 1.99
N PRO A 302 16.18 24.70 0.77
CA PRO A 302 16.14 23.89 -0.44
C PRO A 302 17.10 22.70 -0.40
N GLY A 303 16.58 21.49 -0.66
CA GLY A 303 17.35 20.26 -0.70
C GLY A 303 17.66 19.63 0.66
N VAL A 304 17.25 20.26 1.76
CA VAL A 304 17.40 19.73 3.12
C VAL A 304 16.11 19.02 3.56
N ALA A 305 16.26 17.95 4.33
CA ALA A 305 15.13 17.28 4.97
C ALA A 305 14.75 18.05 6.26
N ASP A 306 14.04 19.16 6.11
CA ASP A 306 13.65 20.05 7.21
C ASP A 306 12.16 19.94 7.58
N TYR A 307 11.40 19.09 6.86
CA TYR A 307 9.97 18.89 7.01
C TYR A 307 9.10 20.13 6.73
N VAL A 308 9.66 21.14 6.07
CA VAL A 308 8.95 22.32 5.60
C VAL A 308 8.62 22.16 4.13
N LEU A 309 7.38 22.40 3.76
CA LEU A 309 6.87 22.29 2.40
C LEU A 309 6.36 23.68 1.97
N THR A 310 6.96 24.25 0.94
CA THR A 310 6.45 25.50 0.38
C THR A 310 5.11 25.29 -0.33
N SER A 311 4.40 26.38 -0.64
CA SER A 311 3.21 26.28 -1.50
C SER A 311 3.55 25.72 -2.89
N SER A 312 4.78 25.97 -3.39
CA SER A 312 5.27 25.41 -4.64
C SER A 312 5.45 23.89 -4.52
N ASP A 313 6.04 23.41 -3.43
CA ASP A 313 6.24 21.97 -3.18
C ASP A 313 4.90 21.25 -3.10
N MET A 314 3.92 21.82 -2.39
CA MET A 314 2.58 21.28 -2.31
C MET A 314 1.91 21.18 -3.68
N ASN A 315 2.12 22.17 -4.55
CA ASN A 315 1.61 22.12 -5.93
C ASN A 315 2.30 21.01 -6.74
N VAL A 316 3.61 20.84 -6.61
CA VAL A 316 4.36 19.76 -7.29
C VAL A 316 3.88 18.39 -6.81
N ILE A 317 3.73 18.19 -5.50
CA ILE A 317 3.23 16.93 -4.91
C ILE A 317 1.82 16.63 -5.42
N ASN A 318 0.91 17.61 -5.31
CA ASN A 318 -0.48 17.42 -5.73
C ASN A 318 -0.61 17.16 -7.24
N SER A 319 0.20 17.82 -8.06
CA SER A 319 0.24 17.56 -9.50
C SER A 319 0.72 16.14 -9.80
N ARG A 320 1.75 15.65 -9.09
CA ARG A 320 2.23 14.27 -9.22
C ARG A 320 1.16 13.26 -8.82
N MET A 321 0.51 13.46 -7.67
CA MET A 321 -0.57 12.59 -7.19
C MET A 321 -1.74 12.56 -8.18
N ALA A 322 -2.11 13.72 -8.74
CA ALA A 322 -3.17 13.80 -9.74
C ALA A 322 -2.82 13.05 -11.03
N GLN A 323 -1.58 13.17 -11.52
CA GLN A 323 -1.10 12.42 -12.69
C GLN A 323 -1.15 10.90 -12.45
N MET A 324 -0.65 10.45 -11.30
CA MET A 324 -0.68 9.03 -10.92
C MET A 324 -2.12 8.52 -10.80
N ASN A 325 -3.02 9.27 -10.14
CA ASN A 325 -4.42 8.90 -10.00
C ASN A 325 -5.13 8.79 -11.36
N ALA A 326 -4.88 9.74 -12.26
CA ALA A 326 -5.46 9.70 -13.60
C ALA A 326 -5.00 8.47 -14.38
N HIS A 327 -3.72 8.11 -14.28
CA HIS A 327 -3.16 6.91 -14.90
C HIS A 327 -3.79 5.64 -14.30
N MET A 328 -3.80 5.51 -12.96
CA MET A 328 -4.41 4.36 -12.28
C MET A 328 -5.88 4.18 -12.62
N GLN A 329 -6.66 5.27 -12.66
CA GLN A 329 -8.07 5.22 -13.03
C GLN A 329 -8.28 4.81 -14.49
N ALA A 330 -7.45 5.33 -15.41
CA ALA A 330 -7.49 4.92 -16.82
C ALA A 330 -7.17 3.44 -16.97
N LYS A 331 -6.13 2.95 -16.28
CA LYS A 331 -5.76 1.53 -16.29
C LYS A 331 -6.80 0.63 -15.64
N ALA A 332 -7.48 1.09 -14.59
CA ALA A 332 -8.61 0.36 -14.01
C ALA A 332 -9.73 0.20 -15.04
N THR A 333 -10.09 1.28 -15.72
CA THR A 333 -11.11 1.26 -16.79
C THR A 333 -10.70 0.34 -17.96
N GLU A 334 -9.47 0.46 -18.44
CA GLU A 334 -8.91 -0.35 -19.53
C GLU A 334 -8.99 -1.84 -19.23
N ASN A 335 -8.72 -2.23 -17.99
CA ASN A 335 -8.65 -3.63 -17.57
C ASN A 335 -9.96 -4.17 -16.94
N GLY A 336 -10.99 -3.36 -16.83
CA GLY A 336 -12.23 -3.71 -16.13
C GLY A 336 -12.00 -3.96 -14.63
N TYR A 337 -11.05 -3.26 -14.02
CA TYR A 337 -10.76 -3.33 -12.60
C TYR A 337 -11.57 -2.29 -11.82
N ALA A 338 -11.87 -2.61 -10.57
CA ALA A 338 -12.41 -1.64 -9.64
C ALA A 338 -11.35 -0.56 -9.29
N TYR A 339 -11.80 0.63 -8.92
CA TYR A 339 -10.92 1.73 -8.51
C TYR A 339 -11.54 2.50 -7.35
N PHE A 340 -10.74 2.81 -6.35
CA PHE A 340 -11.08 3.77 -5.31
C PHE A 340 -9.79 4.50 -4.86
N THR A 341 -9.92 5.56 -4.06
CA THR A 341 -8.77 6.32 -3.58
C THR A 341 -8.68 6.28 -2.05
N LEU A 342 -7.50 6.57 -1.56
CA LEU A 342 -7.24 6.72 -0.13
C LEU A 342 -8.00 7.92 0.49
N ASP A 343 -8.72 8.72 -0.31
CA ASP A 343 -9.64 9.76 0.21
C ASP A 343 -10.73 9.20 1.12
N ALA A 344 -11.05 7.91 1.03
CA ALA A 344 -11.92 7.25 2.00
C ALA A 344 -11.51 7.49 3.46
N VAL A 345 -10.22 7.76 3.69
CA VAL A 345 -9.66 8.10 5.02
C VAL A 345 -9.14 9.51 5.06
N TYR A 346 -8.31 9.91 4.10
CA TYR A 346 -7.64 11.21 4.12
C TYR A 346 -8.52 12.35 3.60
N GLY A 347 -9.65 12.06 2.96
CA GLY A 347 -10.67 13.04 2.59
C GLY A 347 -11.55 13.49 3.75
N LEU A 348 -11.45 12.86 4.93
CA LEU A 348 -12.22 13.21 6.10
C LEU A 348 -11.72 14.53 6.74
N PRO A 349 -12.61 15.26 7.44
CA PRO A 349 -12.18 16.43 8.20
C PRO A 349 -11.11 16.07 9.23
N LYS A 350 -9.98 16.76 9.18
CA LYS A 350 -8.90 16.56 10.15
C LYS A 350 -9.14 17.36 11.44
N PRO A 351 -8.74 16.84 12.61
CA PRO A 351 -8.85 17.56 13.87
C PRO A 351 -7.99 18.82 13.87
N GLY A 352 -8.27 19.78 14.74
CA GLY A 352 -7.39 20.92 15.00
C GLY A 352 -6.01 20.45 15.47
N PHE A 353 -4.96 21.19 15.09
CA PHE A 353 -3.61 20.89 15.56
C PHE A 353 -3.39 21.47 16.95
N SER A 354 -2.76 20.67 17.83
CA SER A 354 -2.25 21.11 19.12
C SER A 354 -1.03 20.27 19.50
N VAL A 355 0.03 20.93 19.96
CA VAL A 355 1.25 20.27 20.46
C VAL A 355 0.92 19.40 21.69
N SER A 356 0.04 19.88 22.55
CA SER A 356 -0.42 19.10 23.70
C SER A 356 -1.14 17.82 23.26
N ASN A 357 -2.04 17.93 22.28
CA ASN A 357 -2.69 16.74 21.72
C ASN A 357 -1.70 15.79 21.06
N LEU A 358 -0.73 16.33 20.29
CA LEU A 358 0.31 15.51 19.67
C LEU A 358 1.05 14.66 20.71
N LEU A 359 1.44 15.27 21.82
CA LEU A 359 2.29 14.63 22.81
C LEU A 359 1.54 13.75 23.82
N PHE A 360 0.30 14.11 24.15
CA PHE A 360 -0.42 13.51 25.29
C PHE A 360 -1.74 12.83 24.94
N SER A 361 -2.25 12.98 23.71
CA SER A 361 -3.48 12.31 23.27
C SER A 361 -3.22 10.90 22.77
N ASN A 362 -4.21 10.02 22.93
CA ASN A 362 -4.22 8.70 22.31
C ASN A 362 -4.58 8.76 20.79
N THR A 363 -5.13 9.88 20.32
CA THR A 363 -5.59 10.07 18.94
C THR A 363 -5.26 11.46 18.42
N PRO A 364 -3.97 11.85 18.38
CA PRO A 364 -3.56 13.21 18.04
C PRO A 364 -3.97 13.63 16.62
N PHE A 365 -4.15 12.67 15.73
CA PHE A 365 -4.54 12.89 14.33
C PHE A 365 -5.99 12.47 14.03
N GLY A 366 -6.81 12.30 15.07
CA GLY A 366 -8.17 11.78 14.97
C GLY A 366 -8.26 10.27 15.12
N SER A 367 -9.48 9.74 15.10
CA SER A 367 -9.71 8.31 15.32
C SER A 367 -9.34 7.42 14.12
N THR A 368 -9.22 7.99 12.94
CA THR A 368 -8.97 7.24 11.69
C THR A 368 -7.50 7.14 11.30
N ILE A 369 -6.64 7.95 11.92
CA ILE A 369 -5.19 7.95 11.69
C ILE A 369 -4.46 7.56 12.97
N SER A 370 -3.43 6.76 12.84
CA SER A 370 -2.62 6.28 13.97
C SER A 370 -1.61 7.32 14.46
N LEU A 371 -0.86 7.00 15.52
CA LEU A 371 0.03 7.96 16.21
C LEU A 371 1.17 8.52 15.35
N ASP A 372 1.52 7.88 14.25
CA ASP A 372 2.53 8.35 13.32
C ASP A 372 2.03 9.47 12.38
N GLY A 373 0.72 9.75 12.38
CA GLY A 373 0.12 10.80 11.56
C GLY A 373 0.04 10.48 10.06
N VAL A 374 0.43 9.28 9.66
CA VAL A 374 0.49 8.84 8.27
C VAL A 374 -0.44 7.65 8.03
N HIS A 375 -0.31 6.58 8.80
CA HIS A 375 -1.03 5.34 8.56
C HIS A 375 -2.44 5.35 9.15
N PRO A 376 -3.41 4.73 8.47
CA PRO A 376 -4.75 4.55 9.02
C PRO A 376 -4.71 3.74 10.32
N SER A 377 -5.51 4.15 11.30
CA SER A 377 -5.82 3.33 12.47
C SER A 377 -6.68 2.13 12.08
N THR A 378 -7.00 1.24 13.03
CA THR A 378 -7.96 0.16 12.79
C THR A 378 -9.29 0.67 12.22
N GLN A 379 -9.80 1.82 12.69
CA GLN A 379 -11.00 2.44 12.15
C GLN A 379 -10.77 2.96 10.72
N GLY A 380 -9.62 3.57 10.44
CA GLY A 380 -9.26 4.00 9.09
C GLY A 380 -9.14 2.83 8.12
N GLN A 381 -8.56 1.72 8.57
CA GLN A 381 -8.47 0.48 7.78
C GLN A 381 -9.87 -0.08 7.44
N THR A 382 -10.84 0.03 8.36
CA THR A 382 -12.24 -0.36 8.11
C THR A 382 -12.88 0.50 7.02
N LEU A 383 -12.62 1.81 7.04
CA LEU A 383 -13.12 2.70 5.99
C LEU A 383 -12.53 2.36 4.61
N LEU A 384 -11.25 2.01 4.53
CA LEU A 384 -10.64 1.54 3.28
C LEU A 384 -11.26 0.22 2.79
N ALA A 385 -11.49 -0.74 3.69
CA ALA A 385 -12.11 -2.01 3.35
C ALA A 385 -13.54 -1.80 2.81
N ASN A 386 -14.31 -0.91 3.42
CA ASN A 386 -15.66 -0.56 3.00
C ASN A 386 -15.67 0.13 1.63
N ALA A 387 -14.75 1.07 1.38
CA ALA A 387 -14.60 1.73 0.09
C ALA A 387 -14.21 0.74 -1.02
N ALA A 388 -13.28 -0.17 -0.73
CA ALA A 388 -12.91 -1.24 -1.63
C ALA A 388 -14.11 -2.15 -1.95
N ALA A 389 -14.86 -2.59 -0.93
CA ALA A 389 -16.04 -3.45 -1.08
C ALA A 389 -17.12 -2.78 -1.96
N GLN A 390 -17.37 -1.48 -1.78
CA GLN A 390 -18.30 -0.71 -2.58
C GLN A 390 -17.85 -0.61 -4.04
N ALA A 391 -16.59 -0.25 -4.29
CA ALA A 391 -16.03 -0.15 -5.64
C ALA A 391 -16.08 -1.50 -6.38
N ILE A 392 -15.70 -2.58 -5.70
CA ILE A 392 -15.71 -3.95 -6.24
C ILE A 392 -17.14 -4.40 -6.52
N SER A 393 -18.08 -4.16 -5.60
CA SER A 393 -19.49 -4.51 -5.77
C SER A 393 -20.09 -3.82 -6.99
N ALA A 394 -19.78 -2.54 -7.18
CA ALA A 394 -20.24 -1.75 -8.33
C ALA A 394 -19.65 -2.25 -9.65
N THR A 395 -18.33 -2.57 -9.67
CA THR A 395 -17.62 -2.97 -10.89
C THR A 395 -17.99 -4.38 -11.35
N TYR A 396 -18.08 -5.33 -10.42
CA TYR A 396 -18.28 -6.74 -10.74
C TYR A 396 -19.71 -7.24 -10.54
N HIS A 397 -20.62 -6.35 -10.14
CA HIS A 397 -22.03 -6.67 -9.86
C HIS A 397 -22.19 -7.81 -8.85
N VAL A 398 -21.36 -7.80 -7.80
CA VAL A 398 -21.43 -8.75 -6.69
C VAL A 398 -21.82 -8.03 -5.41
N SER A 399 -22.40 -8.75 -4.46
CA SER A 399 -22.72 -8.20 -3.15
C SER A 399 -21.61 -8.52 -2.17
N ILE A 400 -20.93 -7.49 -1.68
CA ILE A 400 -20.03 -7.56 -0.53
C ILE A 400 -20.67 -6.69 0.56
N PRO A 401 -21.15 -7.29 1.67
CA PRO A 401 -21.83 -6.53 2.72
C PRO A 401 -20.82 -5.58 3.39
N VAL A 402 -21.24 -4.34 3.60
CA VAL A 402 -20.52 -3.35 4.40
C VAL A 402 -21.33 -3.00 5.63
N PRO A 403 -20.70 -2.83 6.81
CA PRO A 403 -21.38 -2.47 8.06
C PRO A 403 -22.08 -1.11 8.00
#